data_6556b21fc486352107689faff6268f3b
#
_entry.id   6556b21fc486352107689faff6268f3b
#
_cell.length_a   1.000
_cell.length_b   1.000
_cell.length_c   1.000
_cell.angle_alpha   90.00
_cell.angle_beta   90.00
_cell.angle_gamma   90.00
#
_symmetry.space_group_name_H-M   'P 1'
#
loop_
_entity.id
_entity.type
_entity.pdbx_description
1 polymer ?
#
loop_
_entity_poly.entity_id
_entity_poly.type
_entity_poly.pdbx_seq_one_letter_code
_entity_poly.pdbx_strand_id
1 'polypeptide(L)'
;STPLYSSAASDVYKRQAQTFSYIDEELGIDLTAICRLDTMVTVVDANRFINDINSEDLLMDRDQSVSDEDERTIADLLIDQVEFCDVMIINKTDLVSEKELGRLEQILTTLQPDAKIIKTVNSEVDLKEVLNTQRFDFEKASESAGWIKELTEGGHAEHTPETEEYGISSFVYRRRLPFHAERFNAWLEQMPDNIVRAKGIVWLAQYNHVACLLSQAGSSCSIHPVTYWVASMSKAQQESILEERPDVAEEWDIEYGDRHTQFVIIGTDLEKEEIVKSCLLYT
;
A
#
# COMPACT_ATOMS: atom_id res chain seq x y z
N SER A 1 17.16 7.94 -5.68
CA SER A 1 17.13 7.42 -4.29
C SER A 1 15.72 6.93 -4.01
N THR A 2 15.58 5.63 -3.82
CA THR A 2 14.28 5.02 -3.56
C THR A 2 13.91 5.27 -2.10
N PRO A 3 12.80 5.92 -1.77
CA PRO A 3 12.35 6.06 -0.39
C PRO A 3 12.22 4.70 0.29
N LEU A 4 12.41 4.63 1.62
CA LEU A 4 12.23 3.41 2.42
C LEU A 4 10.88 2.71 2.15
N TYR A 5 9.89 3.48 1.72
CA TYR A 5 8.53 3.01 1.44
C TYR A 5 8.39 2.29 0.09
N SER A 6 9.20 2.61 -0.91
CA SER A 6 9.05 2.01 -2.25
C SER A 6 9.55 0.56 -2.31
N SER A 7 10.38 0.14 -1.36
CA SER A 7 10.80 -1.26 -1.25
C SER A 7 9.70 -2.17 -0.68
N ALA A 8 8.67 -1.57 -0.09
CA ALA A 8 7.58 -2.26 0.59
C ALA A 8 6.27 -2.29 -0.23
N ALA A 9 6.23 -1.64 -1.40
CA ALA A 9 5.10 -1.74 -2.31
C ALA A 9 5.07 -3.16 -2.89
N SER A 10 3.89 -3.77 -2.87
CA SER A 10 3.54 -5.10 -3.39
C SER A 10 4.65 -5.85 -4.15
N ASP A 11 5.52 -6.53 -3.42
CA ASP A 11 6.68 -7.25 -3.96
C ASP A 11 6.29 -8.28 -5.04
N VAL A 12 5.08 -8.84 -4.97
CA VAL A 12 4.62 -9.90 -5.89
C VAL A 12 4.35 -9.33 -7.28
N TYR A 13 3.53 -8.29 -7.38
CA TYR A 13 3.18 -7.68 -8.68
C TYR A 13 4.37 -6.93 -9.29
N LYS A 14 5.19 -6.31 -8.45
CA LYS A 14 6.44 -5.70 -8.87
C LYS A 14 7.39 -6.73 -9.49
N ARG A 15 7.55 -7.91 -8.87
CA ARG A 15 8.37 -9.00 -9.42
C ARG A 15 7.79 -9.57 -10.71
N GLN A 16 6.46 -9.71 -10.79
CA GLN A 16 5.80 -10.13 -12.05
C GLN A 16 6.08 -9.13 -13.18
N ALA A 17 5.95 -7.83 -12.91
CA ALA A 17 6.28 -6.79 -13.89
C ALA A 17 7.76 -6.83 -14.30
N GLN A 18 8.68 -7.02 -13.34
CA GLN A 18 10.12 -7.15 -13.61
C GLN A 18 10.47 -8.34 -14.51
N THR A 19 9.67 -9.40 -14.51
CA THR A 19 9.90 -10.55 -15.40
C THR A 19 9.93 -10.14 -16.88
N PHE A 20 9.12 -9.16 -17.26
CA PHE A 20 9.06 -8.69 -18.67
C PHE A 20 10.25 -7.79 -19.07
N SER A 21 11.03 -7.33 -18.12
CA SER A 21 12.28 -6.56 -18.33
C SER A 21 13.54 -7.39 -18.05
N TYR A 22 13.41 -8.72 -17.97
CA TYR A 22 14.52 -9.61 -17.69
C TYR A 22 15.50 -9.72 -18.88
N ILE A 23 16.77 -9.51 -18.57
CA ILE A 23 17.89 -9.65 -19.49
C ILE A 23 18.92 -10.58 -18.86
N ASP A 24 19.35 -11.60 -19.60
CA ASP A 24 20.43 -12.50 -19.23
C ASP A 24 21.46 -12.56 -20.38
N GLU A 25 22.55 -11.87 -20.22
CA GLU A 25 23.60 -11.79 -21.25
C GLU A 25 24.32 -13.12 -21.44
N GLU A 26 24.44 -13.96 -20.38
CA GLU A 26 25.13 -15.24 -20.46
C GLU A 26 24.33 -16.27 -21.25
N LEU A 27 23.01 -16.27 -21.10
CA LEU A 27 22.08 -17.13 -21.82
C LEU A 27 21.60 -16.53 -23.14
N GLY A 28 21.94 -15.27 -23.41
CA GLY A 28 21.49 -14.54 -24.59
C GLY A 28 19.97 -14.30 -24.62
N ILE A 29 19.35 -14.19 -23.44
CA ILE A 29 17.92 -13.96 -23.28
C ILE A 29 17.70 -12.46 -23.03
N ASP A 30 16.92 -11.84 -23.91
CA ASP A 30 16.45 -10.45 -23.74
C ASP A 30 14.94 -10.43 -24.00
N LEU A 31 14.15 -10.42 -22.92
CA LEU A 31 12.69 -10.37 -23.02
C LEU A 31 12.20 -9.01 -23.51
N THR A 32 12.95 -7.94 -23.28
CA THR A 32 12.57 -6.58 -23.73
C THR A 32 12.56 -6.45 -25.25
N ALA A 33 13.34 -7.28 -25.96
CA ALA A 33 13.36 -7.34 -27.42
C ALA A 33 12.13 -8.06 -28.01
N ILE A 34 11.41 -8.86 -27.20
CA ILE A 34 10.32 -9.73 -27.64
C ILE A 34 8.96 -9.20 -27.20
N CYS A 35 8.87 -8.67 -25.99
CA CYS A 35 7.63 -8.20 -25.40
C CYS A 35 7.87 -6.93 -24.56
N ARG A 36 6.77 -6.22 -24.33
CA ARG A 36 6.75 -5.06 -23.43
C ARG A 36 5.51 -5.15 -22.55
N LEU A 37 5.68 -4.96 -21.27
CA LEU A 37 4.55 -4.76 -20.37
C LEU A 37 3.90 -3.40 -20.72
N ASP A 38 2.64 -3.43 -21.12
CA ASP A 38 1.92 -2.27 -21.63
C ASP A 38 1.00 -1.66 -20.59
N THR A 39 0.31 -2.50 -19.81
CA THR A 39 -0.73 -2.09 -18.87
C THR A 39 -0.92 -3.16 -17.82
N MET A 40 -0.98 -2.75 -16.55
CA MET A 40 -1.46 -3.60 -15.45
C MET A 40 -2.95 -3.36 -15.26
N VAL A 41 -3.75 -4.40 -15.44
CA VAL A 41 -5.21 -4.33 -15.37
C VAL A 41 -5.71 -5.15 -14.19
N THR A 42 -6.49 -4.52 -13.31
CA THR A 42 -7.17 -5.20 -12.20
C THR A 42 -8.67 -5.19 -12.44
N VAL A 43 -9.32 -6.33 -12.20
CA VAL A 43 -10.78 -6.47 -12.29
C VAL A 43 -11.35 -6.60 -10.88
N VAL A 44 -12.24 -5.69 -10.52
CA VAL A 44 -12.92 -5.63 -9.23
C VAL A 44 -14.37 -6.07 -9.40
N ASP A 45 -14.81 -7.03 -8.60
CA ASP A 45 -16.23 -7.43 -8.51
C ASP A 45 -16.97 -6.46 -7.59
N ALA A 46 -17.82 -5.59 -8.15
CA ALA A 46 -18.52 -4.55 -7.39
C ALA A 46 -19.36 -5.11 -6.24
N ASN A 47 -19.94 -6.31 -6.43
CA ASN A 47 -20.82 -6.93 -5.47
C ASN A 47 -20.09 -7.64 -4.32
N ARG A 48 -18.82 -8.04 -4.53
CA ARG A 48 -18.10 -8.87 -3.55
C ARG A 48 -16.94 -8.17 -2.88
N PHE A 49 -16.33 -7.17 -3.51
CA PHE A 49 -15.06 -6.58 -3.08
C PHE A 49 -15.05 -6.18 -1.60
N ILE A 50 -16.06 -5.46 -1.13
CA ILE A 50 -16.13 -5.02 0.27
C ILE A 50 -16.23 -6.21 1.25
N ASN A 51 -16.99 -7.24 0.88
CA ASN A 51 -17.10 -8.44 1.70
C ASN A 51 -15.80 -9.25 1.70
N ASP A 52 -15.13 -9.33 0.56
CA ASP A 52 -13.89 -10.09 0.40
C ASP A 52 -12.71 -9.41 1.15
N ILE A 53 -12.61 -8.09 1.17
CA ILE A 53 -11.57 -7.39 1.96
C ILE A 53 -11.83 -7.46 3.47
N ASN A 54 -13.08 -7.66 3.90
CA ASN A 54 -13.43 -7.84 5.31
C ASN A 54 -13.47 -9.33 5.72
N SER A 55 -13.15 -10.24 4.82
CA SER A 55 -13.05 -11.67 5.10
C SER A 55 -11.69 -11.99 5.73
N GLU A 56 -11.70 -12.92 6.69
CA GLU A 56 -10.47 -13.48 7.27
C GLU A 56 -9.94 -14.70 6.48
N ASP A 57 -10.57 -15.02 5.34
CA ASP A 57 -10.20 -16.19 4.53
C ASP A 57 -8.75 -16.05 4.01
N LEU A 58 -7.98 -17.12 4.18
CA LEU A 58 -6.68 -17.26 3.55
C LEU A 58 -6.85 -17.63 2.06
N LEU A 59 -5.82 -17.33 1.27
CA LEU A 59 -5.78 -17.77 -0.14
C LEU A 59 -5.89 -19.29 -0.28
N MET A 60 -5.37 -20.03 0.69
CA MET A 60 -5.50 -21.49 0.75
C MET A 60 -6.95 -21.95 0.90
N ASP A 61 -7.77 -21.26 1.69
CA ASP A 61 -9.16 -21.62 1.94
C ASP A 61 -10.03 -21.53 0.68
N ARG A 62 -9.58 -20.74 -0.31
CA ARG A 62 -10.26 -20.54 -1.60
C ARG A 62 -9.53 -21.15 -2.80
N ASP A 63 -8.56 -22.04 -2.58
CA ASP A 63 -7.72 -22.66 -3.62
C ASP A 63 -7.00 -21.61 -4.52
N GLN A 64 -6.59 -20.47 -3.95
CA GLN A 64 -5.93 -19.37 -4.66
C GLN A 64 -4.47 -19.16 -4.25
N SER A 65 -3.96 -19.97 -3.32
CA SER A 65 -2.57 -19.91 -2.89
C SER A 65 -1.60 -20.34 -4.01
N VAL A 66 -0.43 -19.70 -4.04
CA VAL A 66 0.65 -20.06 -4.99
C VAL A 66 1.48 -21.24 -4.48
N SER A 67 1.50 -21.46 -3.16
CA SER A 67 2.21 -22.55 -2.48
C SER A 67 1.55 -22.87 -1.15
N ASP A 68 1.91 -24.01 -0.57
CA ASP A 68 1.43 -24.43 0.76
C ASP A 68 1.94 -23.53 1.90
N GLU A 69 2.89 -22.64 1.62
CA GLU A 69 3.48 -21.66 2.55
C GLU A 69 2.90 -20.25 2.36
N ASP A 70 1.89 -20.07 1.50
CA ASP A 70 1.27 -18.77 1.24
C ASP A 70 0.23 -18.43 2.31
N GLU A 71 0.64 -17.68 3.31
CA GLU A 71 -0.19 -17.26 4.46
C GLU A 71 -0.98 -15.96 4.19
N ARG A 72 -0.95 -15.41 2.96
CA ARG A 72 -1.69 -14.18 2.62
C ARG A 72 -3.19 -14.41 2.67
N THR A 73 -3.92 -13.37 3.05
CA THR A 73 -5.37 -13.34 3.00
C THR A 73 -5.88 -12.89 1.63
N ILE A 74 -7.17 -13.08 1.39
CA ILE A 74 -7.86 -12.54 0.21
C ILE A 74 -7.76 -11.00 0.20
N ALA A 75 -7.89 -10.37 1.38
CA ALA A 75 -7.77 -8.91 1.51
C ALA A 75 -6.40 -8.40 1.05
N ASP A 76 -5.31 -9.04 1.48
CA ASP A 76 -3.95 -8.67 1.05
C ASP A 76 -3.81 -8.72 -0.48
N LEU A 77 -4.28 -9.82 -1.09
CA LEU A 77 -4.20 -10.00 -2.53
C LEU A 77 -4.99 -8.93 -3.29
N LEU A 78 -6.22 -8.67 -2.89
CA LEU A 78 -7.10 -7.70 -3.56
C LEU A 78 -6.58 -6.27 -3.46
N ILE A 79 -6.14 -5.86 -2.28
CA ILE A 79 -5.59 -4.52 -2.06
C ILE A 79 -4.29 -4.35 -2.84
N ASP A 80 -3.40 -5.33 -2.81
CA ASP A 80 -2.15 -5.28 -3.59
C ASP A 80 -2.42 -5.16 -5.11
N GLN A 81 -3.43 -5.88 -5.63
CA GLN A 81 -3.83 -5.77 -7.05
C GLN A 81 -4.36 -4.38 -7.39
N VAL A 82 -5.12 -3.77 -6.49
CA VAL A 82 -5.65 -2.42 -6.65
C VAL A 82 -4.52 -1.39 -6.62
N GLU A 83 -3.62 -1.48 -5.62
CA GLU A 83 -2.53 -0.52 -5.44
C GLU A 83 -1.51 -0.50 -6.59
N PHE A 84 -1.41 -1.57 -7.39
CA PHE A 84 -0.40 -1.71 -8.45
C PHE A 84 -0.96 -1.68 -9.88
N CYS A 85 -2.22 -1.30 -10.09
CA CYS A 85 -2.80 -1.28 -11.42
C CYS A 85 -2.75 0.10 -12.10
N ASP A 86 -2.71 0.09 -13.46
CA ASP A 86 -2.86 1.26 -14.30
C ASP A 86 -4.31 1.47 -14.74
N VAL A 87 -5.05 0.37 -14.87
CA VAL A 87 -6.46 0.35 -15.26
C VAL A 87 -7.23 -0.55 -14.31
N MET A 88 -8.33 -0.04 -13.79
CA MET A 88 -9.22 -0.74 -12.87
C MET A 88 -10.59 -0.91 -13.51
N ILE A 89 -11.01 -2.15 -13.69
CA ILE A 89 -12.32 -2.49 -14.26
C ILE A 89 -13.26 -2.87 -13.10
N ILE A 90 -14.19 -2.00 -12.77
CA ILE A 90 -15.26 -2.31 -11.81
C ILE A 90 -16.36 -3.03 -12.58
N ASN A 91 -16.41 -4.36 -12.43
CA ASN A 91 -17.37 -5.23 -13.13
C ASN A 91 -18.57 -5.55 -12.25
N LYS A 92 -19.65 -6.02 -12.88
CA LYS A 92 -20.94 -6.38 -12.26
C LYS A 92 -21.62 -5.18 -11.58
N THR A 93 -21.50 -3.99 -12.17
CA THR A 93 -22.09 -2.78 -11.64
C THR A 93 -23.63 -2.80 -11.61
N ASP A 94 -24.23 -3.73 -12.36
CA ASP A 94 -25.68 -4.03 -12.35
C ASP A 94 -26.16 -4.75 -11.08
N LEU A 95 -25.26 -5.30 -10.27
CA LEU A 95 -25.60 -6.04 -9.05
C LEU A 95 -25.54 -5.19 -7.77
N VAL A 96 -25.21 -3.92 -7.86
CA VAL A 96 -25.10 -2.99 -6.74
C VAL A 96 -25.90 -1.71 -6.98
N SER A 97 -26.30 -1.03 -5.93
CA SER A 97 -26.93 0.27 -6.04
C SER A 97 -25.93 1.36 -6.45
N GLU A 98 -26.42 2.46 -7.02
CA GLU A 98 -25.57 3.63 -7.36
C GLU A 98 -24.77 4.16 -6.15
N LYS A 99 -25.37 4.13 -4.96
CA LYS A 99 -24.71 4.56 -3.73
C LYS A 99 -23.56 3.64 -3.33
N GLU A 100 -23.78 2.32 -3.41
CA GLU A 100 -22.72 1.32 -3.13
C GLU A 100 -21.60 1.40 -4.16
N LEU A 101 -21.94 1.56 -5.43
CA LEU A 101 -20.98 1.75 -6.50
C LEU A 101 -20.14 3.01 -6.29
N GLY A 102 -20.77 4.14 -5.96
CA GLY A 102 -20.06 5.39 -5.68
C GLY A 102 -19.12 5.27 -4.49
N ARG A 103 -19.55 4.60 -3.40
CA ARG A 103 -18.70 4.34 -2.25
C ARG A 103 -17.49 3.45 -2.61
N LEU A 104 -17.72 2.39 -3.37
CA LEU A 104 -16.65 1.50 -3.84
C LEU A 104 -15.66 2.26 -4.73
N GLU A 105 -16.14 3.03 -5.69
CA GLU A 105 -15.30 3.83 -6.59
C GLU A 105 -14.40 4.80 -5.82
N GLN A 106 -14.93 5.45 -4.78
CA GLN A 106 -14.17 6.34 -3.91
C GLN A 106 -13.08 5.60 -3.13
N ILE A 107 -13.39 4.45 -2.53
CA ILE A 107 -12.39 3.61 -1.85
C ILE A 107 -11.26 3.27 -2.82
N LEU A 108 -11.60 2.78 -4.00
CA LEU A 108 -10.65 2.37 -5.03
C LEU A 108 -9.79 3.54 -5.53
N THR A 109 -10.39 4.72 -5.72
CA THR A 109 -9.66 5.94 -6.11
C THR A 109 -8.69 6.39 -5.01
N THR A 110 -9.07 6.24 -3.74
CA THR A 110 -8.18 6.59 -2.62
C THR A 110 -7.01 5.60 -2.52
N LEU A 111 -7.24 4.31 -2.79
CA LEU A 111 -6.19 3.30 -2.79
C LEU A 111 -5.22 3.46 -3.98
N GLN A 112 -5.74 3.83 -5.16
CA GLN A 112 -4.94 4.01 -6.38
C GLN A 112 -5.46 5.19 -7.21
N PRO A 113 -5.03 6.41 -6.89
CA PRO A 113 -5.54 7.64 -7.51
C PRO A 113 -5.16 7.82 -8.98
N ASP A 114 -4.09 7.14 -9.46
CA ASP A 114 -3.61 7.25 -10.83
C ASP A 114 -4.24 6.23 -11.78
N ALA A 115 -4.96 5.23 -11.26
CA ALA A 115 -5.59 4.23 -12.09
C ALA A 115 -6.77 4.79 -12.86
N LYS A 116 -6.89 4.40 -14.14
CA LYS A 116 -8.08 4.67 -14.92
C LYS A 116 -9.20 3.71 -14.53
N ILE A 117 -10.29 4.21 -13.97
CA ILE A 117 -11.47 3.41 -13.60
C ILE A 117 -12.41 3.27 -14.80
N ILE A 118 -12.86 2.04 -15.05
CA ILE A 118 -13.84 1.68 -16.07
C ILE A 118 -14.95 0.86 -15.41
N LYS A 119 -16.20 1.36 -15.48
CA LYS A 119 -17.37 0.65 -14.96
C LYS A 119 -17.99 -0.19 -16.07
N THR A 120 -18.32 -1.46 -15.77
CA THR A 120 -18.80 -2.39 -16.78
C THR A 120 -19.72 -3.47 -16.23
N VAL A 121 -20.45 -4.10 -17.13
CA VAL A 121 -21.27 -5.29 -16.91
C VAL A 121 -20.74 -6.38 -17.84
N ASN A 122 -20.66 -7.62 -17.34
CA ASN A 122 -20.12 -8.77 -18.09
C ASN A 122 -18.71 -8.55 -18.66
N SER A 123 -17.90 -7.66 -18.05
CA SER A 123 -16.56 -7.30 -18.50
C SER A 123 -16.51 -6.77 -19.95
N GLU A 124 -17.56 -6.11 -20.40
CA GLU A 124 -17.61 -5.47 -21.72
C GLU A 124 -16.80 -4.16 -21.70
N VAL A 125 -15.56 -4.23 -22.21
CA VAL A 125 -14.60 -3.12 -22.25
C VAL A 125 -14.06 -2.96 -23.66
N ASP A 126 -13.92 -1.71 -24.14
CA ASP A 126 -13.23 -1.46 -25.41
C ASP A 126 -11.76 -1.89 -25.25
N LEU A 127 -11.31 -2.75 -26.16
CA LEU A 127 -9.93 -3.27 -26.13
C LEU A 127 -8.86 -2.19 -26.15
N LYS A 128 -9.15 -1.02 -26.69
CA LYS A 128 -8.23 0.15 -26.67
C LYS A 128 -7.95 0.67 -25.26
N GLU A 129 -8.81 0.37 -24.30
CA GLU A 129 -8.64 0.78 -22.92
C GLU A 129 -7.65 -0.09 -22.15
N VAL A 130 -7.38 -1.29 -22.64
CA VAL A 130 -6.56 -2.31 -21.98
C VAL A 130 -5.41 -2.84 -22.82
N LEU A 131 -5.42 -2.57 -24.15
CA LEU A 131 -4.36 -3.01 -25.06
C LEU A 131 -3.71 -1.80 -25.76
N ASN A 132 -2.39 -1.83 -25.85
CA ASN A 132 -1.55 -0.80 -26.45
C ASN A 132 -1.80 0.60 -25.86
N THR A 133 -2.04 0.66 -24.56
CA THR A 133 -2.32 1.90 -23.83
C THR A 133 -1.06 2.66 -23.47
N GLN A 134 0.09 1.98 -23.37
CA GLN A 134 1.39 2.50 -22.97
C GLN A 134 1.35 3.19 -21.58
N ARG A 135 0.50 2.66 -20.67
CA ARG A 135 0.30 3.25 -19.34
C ARG A 135 1.33 2.77 -18.34
N PHE A 136 1.81 1.53 -18.50
CA PHE A 136 2.72 0.97 -17.53
C PHE A 136 4.08 1.68 -17.57
N ASP A 137 4.47 2.19 -16.41
CA ASP A 137 5.79 2.73 -16.11
C ASP A 137 6.20 2.18 -14.75
N PHE A 138 7.35 1.51 -14.69
CA PHE A 138 7.79 0.80 -13.50
C PHE A 138 8.08 1.73 -12.30
N GLU A 139 8.69 2.88 -12.56
CA GLU A 139 9.00 3.87 -11.51
C GLU A 139 7.71 4.46 -10.98
N LYS A 140 6.84 4.90 -11.89
CA LYS A 140 5.53 5.44 -11.54
C LYS A 140 4.67 4.43 -10.79
N ALA A 141 4.58 3.19 -11.25
CA ALA A 141 3.79 2.13 -10.59
C ALA A 141 4.27 1.84 -9.16
N SER A 142 5.58 2.02 -8.91
CA SER A 142 6.16 1.82 -7.58
C SER A 142 5.84 2.93 -6.59
N GLU A 143 5.34 4.08 -7.04
CA GLU A 143 5.07 5.28 -6.24
C GLU A 143 3.59 5.72 -6.30
N SER A 144 2.77 5.07 -7.12
CA SER A 144 1.40 5.51 -7.43
C SER A 144 0.36 5.17 -6.37
N ALA A 145 0.64 4.19 -5.50
CA ALA A 145 -0.32 3.82 -4.45
C ALA A 145 -0.67 5.01 -3.55
N GLY A 146 -1.96 5.17 -3.26
CA GLY A 146 -2.47 6.33 -2.51
C GLY A 146 -1.78 6.55 -1.18
N TRP A 147 -1.44 5.48 -0.44
CA TRP A 147 -0.73 5.58 0.83
C TRP A 147 0.70 6.14 0.69
N ILE A 148 1.39 5.87 -0.42
CA ILE A 148 2.72 6.44 -0.69
C ILE A 148 2.59 7.94 -0.93
N LYS A 149 1.63 8.37 -1.74
CA LYS A 149 1.38 9.77 -2.03
C LYS A 149 1.04 10.56 -0.76
N GLU A 150 0.16 10.03 0.07
CA GLU A 150 -0.17 10.64 1.36
C GLU A 150 1.06 10.82 2.26
N LEU A 151 1.98 9.85 2.28
CA LEU A 151 3.21 9.95 3.06
C LEU A 151 4.19 10.98 2.49
N THR A 152 4.33 11.07 1.16
CA THR A 152 5.31 11.94 0.50
C THR A 152 4.83 13.38 0.38
N GLU A 153 3.56 13.59 0.07
CA GLU A 153 2.97 14.92 -0.11
C GLU A 153 2.56 15.59 1.22
N GLY A 154 2.74 14.89 2.33
CA GLY A 154 2.53 15.44 3.68
C GLY A 154 1.08 15.53 4.13
N GLY A 155 0.17 14.79 3.51
CA GLY A 155 -1.24 14.77 3.89
C GLY A 155 -1.95 16.12 3.70
N HIS A 156 -1.47 16.94 2.78
CA HIS A 156 -2.07 18.23 2.40
C HIS A 156 -3.00 18.12 1.20
N ALA A 157 -3.43 16.91 0.82
CA ALA A 157 -4.54 16.81 -0.11
C ALA A 157 -5.73 17.55 0.52
N GLU A 158 -6.07 18.71 -0.03
CA GLU A 158 -7.33 19.38 0.27
C GLU A 158 -8.43 18.35 0.04
N HIS A 159 -9.20 18.06 1.09
CA HIS A 159 -10.35 17.17 0.99
C HIS A 159 -11.19 17.63 -0.20
N THR A 160 -11.25 16.82 -1.25
CA THR A 160 -12.16 17.10 -2.34
C THR A 160 -13.58 16.90 -1.85
N PRO A 161 -14.55 17.75 -2.24
CA PRO A 161 -15.94 17.64 -1.79
C PRO A 161 -16.57 16.25 -2.03
N GLU A 162 -16.04 15.50 -2.99
CA GLU A 162 -16.50 14.14 -3.31
C GLU A 162 -16.12 13.09 -2.25
N THR A 163 -15.01 13.28 -1.53
CA THR A 163 -14.62 12.41 -0.40
C THR A 163 -15.56 12.57 0.80
N GLU A 164 -16.13 13.75 1.00
CA GLU A 164 -17.09 14.01 2.08
C GLU A 164 -18.44 13.31 1.84
N GLU A 165 -18.85 13.11 0.58
CA GLU A 165 -20.17 12.52 0.25
C GLU A 165 -20.31 11.08 0.74
N TYR A 166 -19.21 10.30 0.76
CA TYR A 166 -19.23 8.89 1.17
C TYR A 166 -18.47 8.61 2.48
N GLY A 167 -18.00 9.67 3.15
CA GLY A 167 -17.29 9.56 4.43
C GLY A 167 -15.90 8.94 4.33
N ILE A 168 -15.33 8.83 3.12
CA ILE A 168 -14.00 8.24 2.93
C ILE A 168 -12.95 9.31 3.18
N SER A 169 -11.99 8.99 4.04
CA SER A 169 -10.90 9.89 4.38
C SER A 169 -9.59 9.15 4.63
N SER A 170 -8.49 9.89 4.60
CA SER A 170 -7.16 9.42 4.96
C SER A 170 -6.48 10.40 5.88
N PHE A 171 -5.55 9.92 6.68
CA PHE A 171 -4.63 10.77 7.42
C PHE A 171 -3.31 10.05 7.71
N VAL A 172 -2.26 10.85 7.90
CA VAL A 172 -0.94 10.35 8.31
C VAL A 172 -0.81 10.44 9.83
N TYR A 173 -0.49 9.30 10.46
CA TYR A 173 0.02 9.27 11.82
C TYR A 173 1.53 9.42 11.79
N ARG A 174 2.07 10.43 12.49
CA ARG A 174 3.51 10.69 12.53
C ARG A 174 3.98 10.95 13.96
N ARG A 175 5.00 10.20 14.41
CA ARG A 175 5.60 10.35 15.74
C ARG A 175 7.08 9.99 15.74
N ARG A 176 7.84 10.65 16.62
CA ARG A 176 9.24 10.32 16.91
C ARG A 176 9.43 9.57 18.23
N LEU A 177 8.42 8.87 18.70
CA LEU A 177 8.49 7.99 19.87
C LEU A 177 8.18 6.56 19.43
N PRO A 178 8.90 5.56 19.98
CA PRO A 178 8.65 4.17 19.63
C PRO A 178 7.37 3.64 20.30
N PHE A 179 6.72 2.70 19.64
CA PHE A 179 5.68 1.91 20.27
C PHE A 179 6.28 0.76 21.10
N HIS A 180 5.62 0.40 22.17
CA HIS A 180 5.86 -0.87 22.83
C HIS A 180 5.24 -2.00 22.01
N ALA A 181 6.04 -2.99 21.55
CA ALA A 181 5.61 -3.98 20.58
C ALA A 181 4.32 -4.74 20.97
N GLU A 182 4.26 -5.28 22.20
CA GLU A 182 3.08 -6.03 22.67
C GLU A 182 1.83 -5.14 22.78
N ARG A 183 2.00 -3.91 23.24
CA ARG A 183 0.89 -2.95 23.37
C ARG A 183 0.39 -2.53 21.99
N PHE A 184 1.30 -2.29 21.06
CA PHE A 184 0.95 -1.93 19.69
C PHE A 184 0.22 -3.08 18.99
N ASN A 185 0.67 -4.31 19.18
CA ASN A 185 -0.03 -5.49 18.65
C ASN A 185 -1.46 -5.60 19.22
N ALA A 186 -1.64 -5.41 20.53
CA ALA A 186 -2.97 -5.41 21.13
C ALA A 186 -3.88 -4.29 20.61
N TRP A 187 -3.30 -3.15 20.19
CA TRP A 187 -4.06 -2.07 19.54
C TRP A 187 -4.47 -2.47 18.12
N LEU A 188 -3.59 -3.12 17.36
CA LEU A 188 -3.89 -3.59 16.00
C LEU A 188 -5.03 -4.62 16.00
N GLU A 189 -5.08 -5.51 16.99
CA GLU A 189 -6.16 -6.49 17.19
C GLU A 189 -7.53 -5.83 17.51
N GLN A 190 -7.53 -4.57 17.95
CA GLN A 190 -8.72 -3.79 18.28
C GLN A 190 -8.96 -2.64 17.29
N MET A 191 -8.30 -2.71 16.13
CA MET A 191 -8.44 -1.68 15.10
C MET A 191 -9.90 -1.62 14.61
N PRO A 192 -10.48 -0.42 14.43
CA PRO A 192 -11.85 -0.29 13.94
C PRO A 192 -12.05 -0.90 12.55
N ASP A 193 -13.16 -1.62 12.36
CA ASP A 193 -13.52 -2.30 11.09
C ASP A 193 -13.73 -1.35 9.91
N ASN A 194 -13.89 -0.06 10.17
CA ASN A 194 -14.03 0.96 9.14
C ASN A 194 -12.68 1.44 8.56
N ILE A 195 -11.57 0.93 9.05
CA ILE A 195 -10.25 1.14 8.46
C ILE A 195 -10.04 0.13 7.33
N VAL A 196 -9.96 0.63 6.11
CA VAL A 196 -9.75 -0.17 4.89
C VAL A 196 -8.27 -0.49 4.68
N ARG A 197 -7.38 0.48 4.96
CA ARG A 197 -5.94 0.35 4.77
C ARG A 197 -5.19 1.12 5.84
N ALA A 198 -4.17 0.48 6.45
CA ALA A 198 -3.13 1.17 7.18
C ALA A 198 -1.76 0.65 6.72
N LYS A 199 -0.86 1.55 6.31
CA LYS A 199 0.47 1.15 5.82
C LYS A 199 1.52 2.21 6.10
N GLY A 200 2.72 1.76 6.45
CA GLY A 200 3.86 2.64 6.67
C GLY A 200 4.88 2.08 7.64
N ILE A 201 5.81 2.91 8.05
CA ILE A 201 6.94 2.52 8.90
C ILE A 201 6.61 2.71 10.38
N VAL A 202 6.95 1.72 11.16
CA VAL A 202 6.77 1.71 12.61
C VAL A 202 8.11 1.48 13.31
N TRP A 203 8.37 2.31 14.32
CA TRP A 203 9.48 2.13 15.23
C TRP A 203 9.01 1.46 16.51
N LEU A 204 9.55 0.26 16.79
CA LEU A 204 9.24 -0.53 17.97
C LEU A 204 10.41 -0.47 18.98
N ALA A 205 10.11 -0.19 20.24
CA ALA A 205 11.14 -0.02 21.28
C ALA A 205 11.98 -1.28 21.50
N GLN A 206 11.36 -2.47 21.43
CA GLN A 206 12.04 -3.75 21.59
C GLN A 206 12.94 -4.12 20.40
N TYR A 207 12.67 -3.51 19.22
CA TYR A 207 13.41 -3.71 17.98
C TYR A 207 14.05 -2.42 17.49
N ASN A 208 14.70 -1.71 18.42
CA ASN A 208 15.21 -0.34 18.25
C ASN A 208 16.24 -0.16 17.11
N HIS A 209 16.76 -1.23 16.55
CA HIS A 209 17.72 -1.22 15.44
C HIS A 209 17.09 -1.42 14.08
N VAL A 210 15.82 -1.80 13.99
CA VAL A 210 15.12 -2.16 12.75
C VAL A 210 13.88 -1.28 12.55
N ALA A 211 13.70 -0.81 11.32
CA ALA A 211 12.45 -0.25 10.87
C ALA A 211 11.50 -1.38 10.47
N CYS A 212 10.28 -1.36 10.98
CA CYS A 212 9.26 -2.33 10.64
C CYS A 212 8.21 -1.70 9.72
N LEU A 213 7.72 -2.47 8.75
CA LEU A 213 6.58 -2.11 7.92
C LEU A 213 5.31 -2.64 8.56
N LEU A 214 4.38 -1.75 8.86
CA LEU A 214 2.99 -2.08 9.12
C LEU A 214 2.26 -2.23 7.78
N SER A 215 1.53 -3.31 7.60
CA SER A 215 0.62 -3.52 6.48
C SER A 215 -0.70 -4.08 7.01
N GLN A 216 -1.75 -3.28 6.95
CA GLN A 216 -3.11 -3.70 7.27
C GLN A 216 -3.98 -3.50 6.03
N ALA A 217 -4.75 -4.51 5.65
CA ALA A 217 -5.67 -4.51 4.53
C ALA A 217 -6.96 -5.23 4.94
N GLY A 218 -8.06 -4.50 5.09
CA GLY A 218 -9.29 -5.05 5.64
C GLY A 218 -9.06 -5.71 7.00
N SER A 219 -9.38 -7.01 7.10
CA SER A 219 -9.18 -7.81 8.33
C SER A 219 -7.73 -8.28 8.53
N SER A 220 -6.89 -8.24 7.49
CA SER A 220 -5.50 -8.68 7.56
C SER A 220 -4.60 -7.62 8.17
N CYS A 221 -3.69 -8.01 9.07
CA CYS A 221 -2.70 -7.11 9.63
C CYS A 221 -1.37 -7.82 9.86
N SER A 222 -0.28 -7.23 9.40
CA SER A 222 1.06 -7.76 9.55
C SER A 222 2.10 -6.67 9.84
N ILE A 223 3.17 -7.07 10.55
CA ILE A 223 4.34 -6.23 10.80
C ILE A 223 5.59 -7.01 10.42
N HIS A 224 6.38 -6.49 9.50
CA HIS A 224 7.61 -7.13 9.02
C HIS A 224 8.81 -6.19 9.14
N PRO A 225 10.00 -6.71 9.52
CA PRO A 225 11.23 -5.93 9.46
C PRO A 225 11.60 -5.64 7.99
N VAL A 226 11.95 -4.38 7.69
CA VAL A 226 12.29 -3.96 6.31
C VAL A 226 13.74 -3.58 6.17
N THR A 227 14.30 -2.83 7.11
CA THR A 227 15.66 -2.33 7.05
C THR A 227 16.18 -1.93 8.43
N TYR A 228 17.47 -1.67 8.52
CA TYR A 228 18.07 -1.10 9.72
C TYR A 228 17.97 0.42 9.71
N TRP A 229 17.66 1.01 10.88
CA TRP A 229 17.79 2.45 11.05
C TRP A 229 19.26 2.88 10.88
N VAL A 230 19.49 3.95 10.14
CA VAL A 230 20.85 4.53 10.01
C VAL A 230 21.42 4.87 11.39
N ALA A 231 20.59 5.37 12.28
CA ALA A 231 20.96 5.67 13.67
C ALA A 231 21.37 4.42 14.50
N SER A 232 21.14 3.21 14.01
CA SER A 232 21.60 1.96 14.65
C SER A 232 22.94 1.46 14.13
N MET A 233 23.48 2.08 13.07
CA MET A 233 24.74 1.71 12.43
C MET A 233 25.95 2.34 13.13
N SER A 234 27.16 1.94 12.75
CA SER A 234 28.37 2.59 13.24
C SER A 234 28.47 4.04 12.78
N LYS A 235 29.15 4.89 13.54
CA LYS A 235 29.30 6.32 13.20
C LYS A 235 29.87 6.55 11.81
N ALA A 236 30.85 5.76 11.39
CA ALA A 236 31.42 5.87 10.05
C ALA A 236 30.41 5.56 8.94
N GLN A 237 29.54 4.57 9.18
CA GLN A 237 28.46 4.25 8.24
C GLN A 237 27.38 5.34 8.23
N GLN A 238 27.05 5.88 9.41
CA GLN A 238 26.10 7.01 9.50
C GLN A 238 26.60 8.22 8.69
N GLU A 239 27.85 8.62 8.88
CA GLU A 239 28.48 9.74 8.16
C GLU A 239 28.45 9.50 6.65
N SER A 240 28.86 8.33 6.18
CA SER A 240 28.83 7.98 4.75
C SER A 240 27.42 8.04 4.16
N ILE A 241 26.42 7.48 4.86
CA ILE A 241 25.02 7.48 4.37
C ILE A 241 24.44 8.89 4.37
N LEU A 242 24.70 9.69 5.39
CA LEU A 242 24.20 11.06 5.47
C LEU A 242 24.83 11.99 4.38
N GLU A 243 26.07 11.72 3.96
CA GLU A 243 26.67 12.41 2.83
C GLU A 243 26.04 11.98 1.48
N GLU A 244 25.72 10.70 1.32
CA GLU A 244 25.14 10.15 0.10
C GLU A 244 23.62 10.39 -0.03
N ARG A 245 22.93 10.56 1.11
CA ARG A 245 21.48 10.69 1.21
C ARG A 245 21.09 11.99 1.93
N PRO A 246 21.04 13.12 1.21
CA PRO A 246 20.63 14.41 1.78
C PRO A 246 19.20 14.39 2.36
N ASP A 247 18.32 13.60 1.77
CA ASP A 247 16.95 13.37 2.26
C ASP A 247 16.90 12.83 3.69
N VAL A 248 17.77 11.87 4.01
CA VAL A 248 17.89 11.33 5.38
C VAL A 248 18.54 12.36 6.31
N ALA A 249 19.51 13.13 5.80
CA ALA A 249 20.20 14.15 6.59
C ALA A 249 19.28 15.31 6.98
N GLU A 250 18.37 15.74 6.12
CA GLU A 250 17.39 16.80 6.38
C GLU A 250 16.39 16.41 7.48
N GLU A 251 16.01 15.15 7.55
CA GLU A 251 15.06 14.61 8.55
C GLU A 251 15.77 14.12 9.83
N TRP A 252 17.10 14.24 9.91
CA TRP A 252 17.87 13.71 11.04
C TRP A 252 17.57 14.42 12.36
N ASP A 253 17.06 13.66 13.33
CA ASP A 253 16.84 14.15 14.69
C ASP A 253 18.08 13.96 15.56
N ILE A 254 18.37 14.93 16.45
CA ILE A 254 19.56 14.90 17.32
C ILE A 254 19.52 13.74 18.32
N GLU A 255 18.33 13.39 18.82
CA GLU A 255 18.14 12.36 19.84
C GLU A 255 17.86 10.99 19.22
N TYR A 256 17.03 10.94 18.16
CA TYR A 256 16.51 9.70 17.59
C TYR A 256 17.13 9.31 16.23
N GLY A 257 17.87 10.22 15.58
CA GLY A 257 18.41 10.02 14.24
C GLY A 257 17.29 9.99 13.20
N ASP A 258 17.31 8.98 12.33
CA ASP A 258 16.28 8.73 11.32
C ASP A 258 15.07 7.93 11.86
N ARG A 259 15.08 7.53 13.12
CA ARG A 259 14.00 6.74 13.72
C ARG A 259 12.72 7.54 13.83
N HIS A 260 11.64 6.98 13.31
CA HIS A 260 10.30 7.54 13.42
C HIS A 260 9.22 6.47 13.20
N THR A 261 8.02 6.80 13.59
CA THR A 261 6.81 6.09 13.16
C THR A 261 6.03 6.99 12.23
N GLN A 262 5.70 6.48 11.05
CA GLN A 262 4.90 7.19 10.07
C GLN A 262 4.11 6.19 9.23
N PHE A 263 2.78 6.22 9.37
CA PHE A 263 1.88 5.40 8.56
C PHE A 263 0.60 6.14 8.22
N VAL A 264 0.03 5.80 7.07
CA VAL A 264 -1.26 6.29 6.60
C VAL A 264 -2.37 5.39 7.12
N ILE A 265 -3.50 5.97 7.44
CA ILE A 265 -4.77 5.28 7.68
C ILE A 265 -5.76 5.79 6.65
N ILE A 266 -6.40 4.87 5.92
CA ILE A 266 -7.47 5.11 4.96
C ILE A 266 -8.70 4.35 5.44
N GLY A 267 -9.86 4.99 5.45
CA GLY A 267 -11.09 4.32 5.87
C GLY A 267 -12.33 5.19 5.69
N THR A 268 -13.45 4.69 6.19
CA THR A 268 -14.74 5.35 6.12
C THR A 268 -15.14 5.87 7.48
N ASP A 269 -15.66 7.11 7.52
CA ASP A 269 -16.12 7.75 8.76
C ASP A 269 -15.06 7.68 9.89
N LEU A 270 -13.81 8.04 9.54
CA LEU A 270 -12.68 7.95 10.46
C LEU A 270 -12.74 9.05 11.51
N GLU A 271 -12.73 8.65 12.79
CA GLU A 271 -12.59 9.57 13.92
C GLU A 271 -11.09 9.74 14.26
N LYS A 272 -10.38 10.56 13.48
CA LYS A 272 -8.92 10.77 13.56
C LYS A 272 -8.45 11.02 14.99
N GLU A 273 -9.12 11.88 15.75
CA GLU A 273 -8.71 12.24 17.11
C GLU A 273 -8.79 11.04 18.06
N GLU A 274 -9.81 10.20 17.94
CA GLU A 274 -9.97 9.00 18.74
C GLU A 274 -8.92 7.95 18.38
N ILE A 275 -8.69 7.72 17.10
CA ILE A 275 -7.67 6.79 16.60
C ILE A 275 -6.28 7.23 17.09
N VAL A 276 -5.92 8.50 16.90
CA VAL A 276 -4.63 9.04 17.36
C VAL A 276 -4.50 8.94 18.88
N LYS A 277 -5.55 9.24 19.65
CA LYS A 277 -5.56 9.12 21.08
C LYS A 277 -5.39 7.67 21.55
N SER A 278 -6.07 6.73 20.91
CA SER A 278 -5.90 5.31 21.20
C SER A 278 -4.47 4.85 20.91
N CYS A 279 -3.88 5.21 19.75
CA CYS A 279 -2.47 4.93 19.46
C CYS A 279 -1.51 5.46 20.53
N LEU A 280 -1.76 6.65 21.09
CA LEU A 280 -0.91 7.27 22.10
C LEU A 280 -0.89 6.51 23.44
N LEU A 281 -1.92 5.73 23.74
CA LEU A 281 -1.95 4.91 24.97
C LEU A 281 -0.97 3.74 24.91
N TYR A 282 -0.40 3.46 23.72
CA TYR A 282 0.45 2.30 23.43
C TYR A 282 1.92 2.69 23.14
N THR A 283 2.28 3.96 23.27
CA THR A 283 3.66 4.46 23.18
C THR A 283 4.44 4.29 24.48
#